data_dec65f6dec0e87baf8b2ea2ec075d5cd
#
_entry.id   dec65f6dec0e87baf8b2ea2ec075d5cd
#
_cell.length_a   1.000
_cell.length_b   1.000
_cell.length_c   1.000
_cell.angle_alpha   90.00
_cell.angle_beta   90.00
_cell.angle_gamma   90.00
#
_symmetry.space_group_name_H-M   'P 1'
#
loop_
_entity.id
_entity.type
_entity.pdbx_description
1 polymer ?
#
loop_
_entity_poly.entity_id
_entity_poly.type
_entity_poly.pdbx_seq_one_letter_code
_entity_poly.pdbx_strand_id
1 'polypeptide(L)' 'MKPAFVLLCYLAGNPSGMLHFANVNNCDYFKKYLSNQTIKIGEEQKNYDCYCKLVKVNENMRIY' A
#
# COMPACT_ATOMS: atom_id res chain seq x y z
N MET A 1 -11.67 -14.61 -11.70
CA MET A 1 -10.94 -13.59 -10.91
C MET A 1 -9.65 -14.18 -10.39
N LYS A 2 -8.60 -13.38 -10.37
CA LYS A 2 -7.30 -13.81 -9.85
C LYS A 2 -7.03 -13.19 -8.50
N PRO A 3 -6.29 -13.87 -7.62
CA PRO A 3 -5.91 -13.30 -6.33
C PRO A 3 -4.83 -12.23 -6.52
N ALA A 4 -4.89 -11.22 -5.69
CA ALA A 4 -3.90 -10.16 -5.66
C ALA A 4 -3.76 -9.64 -4.23
N PHE A 5 -2.63 -9.01 -3.95
CA PHE A 5 -2.38 -8.38 -2.67
C PHE A 5 -2.43 -6.87 -2.87
N VAL A 6 -3.39 -6.23 -2.25
CA VAL A 6 -3.53 -4.79 -2.34
C VAL A 6 -2.77 -4.12 -1.21
N LEU A 7 -1.94 -3.17 -1.57
CA LEU A 7 -1.25 -2.32 -0.60
C LEU A 7 -2.04 -1.03 -0.46
N LEU A 8 -2.60 -0.82 0.72
CA LEU A 8 -3.35 0.37 1.04
C LEU A 8 -2.53 1.23 1.99
N CYS A 9 -2.30 2.47 1.61
CA CYS A 9 -1.53 3.40 2.43
C CYS A 9 -2.37 4.61 2.80
N TYR A 10 -2.26 5.00 4.06
CA TYR A 10 -2.97 6.16 4.60
C TYR A 10 -1.94 7.12 5.20
N LEU A 11 -2.16 8.40 4.99
CA LEU A 11 -1.35 9.46 5.59
C LEU A 11 -2.27 10.37 6.41
N ALA A 12 -2.00 10.45 7.71
CA ALA A 12 -2.81 11.26 8.63
C ALA A 12 -4.30 10.88 8.59
N GLY A 13 -4.59 9.58 8.41
CA GLY A 13 -5.96 9.08 8.36
C GLY A 13 -6.63 9.20 7.00
N ASN A 14 -5.97 9.77 6.01
CA ASN A 14 -6.52 9.92 4.66
C ASN A 14 -5.89 8.92 3.70
N PRO A 15 -6.68 8.31 2.80
CA PRO A 15 -6.12 7.41 1.80
C PRO A 15 -5.09 8.14 0.93
N SER A 16 -3.91 7.54 0.80
CA SER A 16 -2.80 8.17 0.10
C SER A 16 -2.41 7.42 -1.17
N GLY A 17 -2.79 6.16 -1.29
CA GLY A 17 -2.48 5.40 -2.49
C GLY A 17 -2.87 3.94 -2.34
N MET A 18 -2.98 3.26 -3.47
CA MET A 18 -3.33 1.86 -3.53
C MET A 18 -2.60 1.22 -4.71
N LEU A 19 -1.94 0.10 -4.44
CA LEU A 19 -1.25 -0.68 -5.47
C LEU A 19 -1.62 -2.14 -5.34
N HIS A 20 -1.63 -2.84 -6.46
CA HIS A 20 -1.91 -4.27 -6.48
C HIS A 20 -0.65 -5.03 -6.86
N PHE A 21 -0.35 -6.08 -6.09
CA PHE A 21 0.81 -6.93 -6.30
C PHE A 21 0.39 -8.38 -6.47
N ALA A 22 1.10 -9.10 -7.33
CA ALA A 22 0.86 -10.53 -7.52
C ALA A 22 1.46 -11.38 -6.39
N ASN A 23 2.39 -10.81 -5.64
CA ASN A 23 3.18 -11.52 -4.64
C ASN A 23 3.14 -10.77 -3.31
N VAL A 24 2.84 -11.51 -2.23
CA VAL A 24 2.76 -10.92 -0.90
C VAL A 24 4.12 -10.34 -0.44
N ASN A 25 5.21 -10.95 -0.87
CA ASN A 25 6.55 -10.46 -0.50
C ASN A 25 6.80 -9.05 -1.03
N ASN A 26 6.35 -8.79 -2.26
CA ASN A 26 6.46 -7.45 -2.84
C ASN A 26 5.58 -6.45 -2.10
N CYS A 27 4.38 -6.87 -1.73
CA CYS A 27 3.48 -6.02 -0.96
C CYS A 27 4.09 -5.65 0.39
N ASP A 28 4.64 -6.66 1.09
CA ASP A 28 5.28 -6.43 2.40
C ASP A 28 6.52 -5.56 2.26
N TYR A 29 7.28 -5.73 1.20
CA TYR A 29 8.46 -4.91 0.96
C TYR A 29 8.09 -3.43 0.84
N PHE A 30 7.11 -3.12 0.00
CA PHE A 30 6.67 -1.74 -0.17
C PHE A 30 5.99 -1.20 1.08
N LYS A 31 5.25 -2.04 1.79
CA LYS A 31 4.65 -1.65 3.05
C LYS A 31 5.70 -1.19 4.05
N LYS A 32 6.76 -1.99 4.22
CA LYS A 32 7.85 -1.62 5.13
C LYS A 32 8.58 -0.38 4.66
N TYR A 33 8.83 -0.28 3.37
CA TYR A 33 9.51 0.87 2.80
C TYR A 33 8.73 2.16 3.08
N LEU A 34 7.44 2.16 2.80
CA LEU A 34 6.60 3.35 2.97
C LEU A 34 6.35 3.66 4.45
N SER A 35 6.20 2.63 5.29
CA SER A 35 5.99 2.83 6.72
C SER A 35 7.21 3.48 7.41
N ASN A 36 8.40 3.31 6.82
CA ASN A 36 9.61 3.93 7.34
C ASN A 36 9.83 5.35 6.81
N GLN A 37 9.00 5.80 5.87
CA GLN A 37 9.07 7.15 5.33
C GLN A 37 8.37 8.12 6.26
N THR A 38 9.02 9.22 6.56
CA THR A 38 8.42 10.29 7.35
C THR A 38 8.16 11.48 6.43
N ILE A 39 6.92 11.96 6.44
CA ILE A 39 6.53 13.12 5.64
C ILE A 39 6.23 14.26 6.59
N LYS A 40 6.80 15.40 6.29
CA LYS A 40 6.59 16.61 7.09
C LYS A 40 5.45 17.42 6.46
N ILE A 41 4.37 17.60 7.24
CA ILE A 41 3.21 18.40 6.83
C ILE A 41 3.15 19.57 7.80
N GLY A 42 3.49 20.77 7.32
CA GLY A 42 3.62 21.92 8.20
C GLY A 42 4.74 21.71 9.20
N GLU A 43 4.42 21.76 10.49
CA GLU A 43 5.37 21.52 11.57
C GLU A 43 5.27 20.10 12.12
N GLU A 44 4.34 19.31 11.62
CA GLU A 44 4.12 17.94 12.10
C GLU A 44 4.78 16.94 11.19
N GLN A 45 5.34 15.88 11.80
CA GLN A 45 5.87 14.73 11.06
C GLN A 45 4.83 13.62 11.08
N LYS A 46 4.53 13.08 9.91
CA LYS A 46 3.56 11.99 9.74
C LYS A 46 4.21 10.82 9.02
N ASN A 47 3.84 9.64 9.42
CA ASN A 47 4.26 8.40 8.77
C ASN A 47 3.07 7.80 8.04
N TYR A 48 3.39 7.04 6.97
CA TYR A 48 2.36 6.27 6.29
C TYR A 48 1.95 5.07 7.13
N ASP A 49 0.65 4.82 7.14
CA ASP A 49 0.09 3.57 7.66
C ASP A 49 -0.32 2.72 6.48
N CYS A 50 0.37 1.61 6.27
CA CYS A 50 0.13 0.76 5.12
C CYS A 50 -0.33 -0.64 5.55
N TYR A 51 -1.20 -1.23 4.75
CA TYR A 51 -1.75 -2.55 4.99
C TYR A 51 -1.70 -3.37 3.70
N CYS A 52 -1.37 -4.65 3.85
CA CYS A 52 -1.48 -5.60 2.75
C CYS A 52 -2.69 -6.49 2.98
N LYS A 53 -3.55 -6.59 1.98
CA LYS A 53 -4.78 -7.37 2.06
C LYS A 53 -4.93 -8.23 0.83
N LEU A 54 -5.36 -9.50 1.03
CA LEU A 54 -5.66 -10.38 -0.08
C LEU A 54 -7.04 -10.03 -0.64
N VAL A 55 -7.09 -9.81 -1.94
CA VAL A 55 -8.33 -9.49 -2.64
C VAL A 55 -8.39 -10.29 -3.94
N LYS A 56 -9.58 -10.40 -4.51
CA LYS A 56 -9.76 -10.96 -5.84
C LYS A 56 -10.03 -9.83 -6.82
N VAL A 57 -9.30 -9.83 -7.92
CA VAL A 57 -9.39 -8.77 -8.92
C VAL A 57 -9.72 -9.37 -10.28
N ASN A 58 -10.18 -8.52 -11.18
CA ASN A 58 -10.45 -8.89 -12.57
C ASN A 58 -9.14 -9.35 -13.23
N GLU A 59 -9.23 -10.37 -14.09
CA GLU A 59 -8.04 -10.90 -14.76
C GLU A 59 -7.38 -9.89 -15.69
N ASN A 60 -8.09 -8.89 -16.14
CA ASN A 60 -7.56 -7.83 -16.98
C ASN A 60 -6.89 -6.70 -16.18
N MET A 61 -6.96 -6.76 -14.86
CA MET A 61 -6.40 -5.73 -14.01
C MET A 61 -4.88 -5.82 -13.96
N ARG A 62 -4.21 -4.66 -14.03
CA ARG A 62 -2.76 -4.61 -13.95
C ARG A 62 -2.31 -4.87 -12.52
N ILE A 63 -1.36 -5.80 -12.37
CA ILE A 63 -0.77 -6.17 -11.09
C ILE A 63 0.75 -6.06 -11.21
N TYR A 64 1.36 -5.54 -10.18
CA TYR A 64 2.82 -5.37 -10.13
C TYR A 64 3.54 -6.49 -9.41
#